data_b0e0b56803d2063a918a90b65cb83b19
#
_entry.id   b0e0b56803d2063a918a90b65cb83b19
#
_cell.length_a   1.000
_cell.length_b   1.000
_cell.length_c   1.000
_cell.angle_alpha   90.00
_cell.angle_beta   90.00
_cell.angle_gamma   90.00
#
_symmetry.space_group_name_H-M   'P 1'
#
loop_
_entity.id
_entity.type
_entity.pdbx_description
1 polymer ?
#
loop_
_entity_poly.entity_id
_entity_poly.type
_entity_poly.pdbx_seq_one_letter_code
_entity_poly.pdbx_strand_id
1 'polypeptide(L)'
;MRRWDLREVDVKPHQPEVLHSQGEGRTILILLPGGERLQEHQVHERAWLLVVEGEIEIVDGGDPVAAGPGFLAIFDPNERREVRAASDARLVLVLGPWPGEGHPSERPASAA
;
A
#
# COMPACT_ATOMS: atom_id res chain seq x y z
N MET A 1 3.83 -21.30 -10.51
CA MET A 1 3.26 -20.49 -9.41
C MET A 1 4.36 -19.70 -8.75
N ARG A 2 4.12 -18.42 -8.50
CA ARG A 2 4.99 -17.61 -7.65
C ARG A 2 4.31 -17.49 -6.30
N ARG A 3 5.09 -17.60 -5.23
CA ARG A 3 4.51 -17.61 -3.90
C ARG A 3 5.49 -17.08 -2.86
N TRP A 4 4.96 -16.47 -1.82
CA TRP A 4 5.74 -15.95 -0.70
C TRP A 4 4.99 -16.22 0.59
N ASP A 5 5.75 -16.53 1.65
CA ASP A 5 5.23 -16.38 2.99
C ASP A 5 5.60 -14.97 3.45
N LEU A 6 4.63 -14.10 3.50
CA LEU A 6 4.86 -12.67 3.74
C LEU A 6 5.44 -12.36 5.11
N ARG A 7 5.34 -13.31 6.03
CA ARG A 7 5.93 -13.17 7.36
C ARG A 7 7.43 -13.45 7.34
N GLU A 8 7.89 -14.20 6.34
CA GLU A 8 9.27 -14.66 6.25
C GLU A 8 10.12 -13.87 5.26
N VAL A 9 9.50 -13.07 4.41
CA VAL A 9 10.24 -12.30 3.41
C VAL A 9 11.11 -11.25 4.10
N ASP A 10 12.39 -11.19 3.72
CA ASP A 10 13.30 -10.17 4.22
C ASP A 10 12.93 -8.82 3.63
N VAL A 11 12.52 -7.91 4.50
CA VAL A 11 12.19 -6.54 4.12
C VAL A 11 12.70 -5.59 5.19
N LYS A 12 13.21 -4.44 4.79
CA LYS A 12 13.80 -3.46 5.70
C LYS A 12 12.97 -2.20 5.76
N PRO A 13 13.04 -1.47 6.90
CA PRO A 13 12.39 -0.16 7.00
C PRO A 13 12.88 0.77 5.90
N HIS A 14 11.97 1.56 5.36
CA HIS A 14 12.28 2.56 4.33
C HIS A 14 12.73 1.98 2.99
N GLN A 15 12.69 0.67 2.84
CA GLN A 15 13.05 -0.03 1.61
C GLN A 15 11.96 -1.04 1.25
N PRO A 16 10.85 -0.58 0.70
CA PRO A 16 9.77 -1.49 0.28
C PRO A 16 10.28 -2.55 -0.68
N GLU A 17 9.85 -3.78 -0.48
CA GLU A 17 10.24 -4.88 -1.34
C GLU A 17 9.17 -5.11 -2.40
N VAL A 18 9.54 -4.89 -3.66
CA VAL A 18 8.63 -5.18 -4.77
C VAL A 18 8.68 -6.66 -5.04
N LEU A 19 7.63 -7.37 -4.66
CA LEU A 19 7.54 -8.82 -4.84
C LEU A 19 7.26 -9.19 -6.29
N HIS A 20 6.42 -8.40 -6.92
CA HIS A 20 6.02 -8.64 -8.30
C HIS A 20 5.64 -7.32 -8.94
N SER A 21 6.14 -7.11 -10.14
CA SER A 21 5.77 -5.96 -10.95
C SER A 21 5.80 -6.42 -12.41
N GLN A 22 4.63 -6.59 -12.99
CA GLN A 22 4.52 -7.02 -14.37
C GLN A 22 3.19 -6.55 -14.93
N GLY A 23 3.22 -6.08 -16.17
CA GLY A 23 2.03 -5.51 -16.76
C GLY A 23 1.59 -4.28 -16.00
N GLU A 24 0.34 -4.27 -15.57
CA GLU A 24 -0.30 -3.11 -14.98
C GLU A 24 -0.37 -3.16 -13.46
N GLY A 25 0.09 -4.25 -12.83
CA GLY A 25 -0.05 -4.45 -11.40
C GLY A 25 1.28 -4.57 -10.68
N ARG A 26 1.28 -4.21 -9.40
CA ARG A 26 2.45 -4.38 -8.52
C ARG A 26 2.03 -4.89 -7.17
N THR A 27 2.86 -5.73 -6.58
CA THR A 27 2.69 -6.20 -5.21
C THR A 27 3.92 -5.83 -4.41
N ILE A 28 3.73 -5.06 -3.35
CA ILE A 28 4.82 -4.47 -2.58
C ILE A 28 4.66 -4.86 -1.12
N LEU A 29 5.74 -5.34 -0.49
CA LEU A 29 5.78 -5.59 0.95
C LEU A 29 6.49 -4.43 1.63
N ILE A 30 5.87 -3.91 2.69
CA ILE A 30 6.36 -2.76 3.43
C ILE A 30 6.54 -3.15 4.89
N LEU A 31 7.71 -2.83 5.45
CA LEU A 31 7.94 -2.88 6.89
C LEU A 31 7.86 -1.46 7.41
N LEU A 32 6.86 -1.19 8.25
CA LEU A 32 6.63 0.12 8.84
C LEU A 32 6.90 0.03 10.33
N PRO A 33 8.01 0.64 10.81
CA PRO A 33 8.34 0.61 12.24
C PRO A 33 7.29 1.32 13.08
N GLY A 34 7.10 0.84 14.31
CA GLY A 34 6.18 1.45 15.26
C GLY A 34 6.52 2.93 15.49
N GLY A 35 5.51 3.76 15.50
CA GLY A 35 5.66 5.21 15.63
C GLY A 35 5.90 5.94 14.33
N GLU A 36 6.18 5.24 13.25
CA GLU A 36 6.38 5.87 11.94
C GLU A 36 5.09 5.83 11.12
N ARG A 37 5.09 6.57 10.03
CA ARG A 37 3.94 6.63 9.15
C ARG A 37 4.40 6.67 7.69
N LEU A 38 3.56 6.13 6.83
CA LEU A 38 3.61 6.41 5.41
C LEU A 38 2.96 7.78 5.24
N GLN A 39 3.62 8.67 4.51
CA GLN A 39 3.08 10.00 4.32
C GLN A 39 1.75 9.95 3.58
N GLU A 40 0.87 10.90 3.91
CA GLU A 40 -0.36 11.06 3.16
C GLU A 40 -0.03 11.30 1.69
N HIS A 41 -0.61 10.49 0.84
CA HIS A 41 -0.42 10.62 -0.58
C HIS A 41 -1.59 10.00 -1.33
N GLN A 42 -1.68 10.34 -2.60
CA GLN A 42 -2.61 9.72 -3.52
C GLN A 42 -1.87 8.73 -4.39
N VAL A 43 -2.45 7.57 -4.63
CA VAL A 43 -2.02 6.70 -5.69
C VAL A 43 -3.04 6.74 -6.81
N HIS A 44 -2.56 6.65 -8.03
CA HIS A 44 -3.43 6.77 -9.19
C HIS A 44 -4.14 5.46 -9.49
N GLU A 45 -3.56 4.34 -9.07
CA GLU A 45 -4.16 3.02 -9.21
C GLU A 45 -5.08 2.75 -8.03
N ARG A 46 -5.95 1.77 -8.19
CA ARG A 46 -6.67 1.21 -7.05
C ARG A 46 -5.70 0.43 -6.19
N ALA A 47 -5.79 0.60 -4.89
CA ALA A 47 -4.87 -0.03 -3.96
C ALA A 47 -5.61 -0.93 -2.98
N TRP A 48 -5.07 -2.12 -2.76
CA TRP A 48 -5.49 -3.02 -1.69
C TRP A 48 -4.38 -3.05 -0.65
N LEU A 49 -4.72 -2.75 0.59
CA LEU A 49 -3.80 -2.77 1.71
C LEU A 49 -4.20 -3.90 2.65
N LEU A 50 -3.29 -4.84 2.87
CA LEU A 50 -3.50 -5.96 3.79
C LEU A 50 -2.48 -5.87 4.91
N VAL A 51 -2.95 -5.92 6.17
CA VAL A 51 -2.07 -6.00 7.32
C VAL A 51 -1.70 -7.46 7.55
N VAL A 52 -0.40 -7.76 7.50
CA VAL A 52 0.13 -9.11 7.73
C VAL A 52 0.48 -9.30 9.20
N GLU A 53 1.18 -8.33 9.78
CA GLU A 53 1.59 -8.33 11.18
C GLU A 53 1.56 -6.91 11.71
N GLY A 54 1.39 -6.77 13.04
CA GLY A 54 1.42 -5.49 13.72
C GLY A 54 0.09 -4.77 13.70
N GLU A 55 0.09 -3.58 14.30
CA GLU A 55 -1.09 -2.74 14.44
C GLU A 55 -0.85 -1.40 13.76
N ILE A 56 -1.81 -0.96 12.98
CA ILE A 56 -1.75 0.33 12.29
C ILE A 56 -3.03 1.11 12.53
N GLU A 57 -2.98 2.39 12.18
CA GLU A 57 -4.14 3.25 12.05
C GLU A 57 -4.20 3.81 10.64
N ILE A 58 -5.38 3.81 10.05
CA ILE A 58 -5.62 4.37 8.73
C ILE A 58 -6.47 5.62 8.88
N VAL A 59 -6.02 6.72 8.31
CA VAL A 59 -6.73 8.01 8.33
C VAL A 59 -7.02 8.41 6.90
N ASP A 60 -8.28 8.55 6.57
CA ASP A 60 -8.73 8.91 5.22
C ASP A 60 -9.59 10.18 5.19
N GLY A 61 -9.33 11.08 6.11
CA GLY A 61 -10.07 12.34 6.23
C GLY A 61 -11.10 12.35 7.34
N GLY A 62 -11.33 11.21 7.99
CA GLY A 62 -12.22 11.07 9.14
C GLY A 62 -11.47 10.61 10.38
N ASP A 63 -12.16 9.94 11.27
CA ASP A 63 -11.55 9.36 12.46
C ASP A 63 -10.59 8.23 12.07
N PRO A 64 -9.48 8.06 12.82
CA PRO A 64 -8.57 6.95 12.57
C PRO A 64 -9.26 5.60 12.72
N VAL A 65 -8.94 4.68 11.83
CA VAL A 65 -9.43 3.31 11.87
C VAL A 65 -8.28 2.41 12.31
N ALA A 66 -8.44 1.72 13.44
CA ALA A 66 -7.46 0.76 13.92
C ALA A 66 -7.53 -0.52 13.07
N ALA A 67 -6.38 -1.06 12.71
CA ALA A 67 -6.30 -2.22 11.85
C ALA A 67 -5.16 -3.13 12.30
N GLY A 68 -5.49 -4.40 12.54
CA GLY A 68 -4.52 -5.43 12.91
C GLY A 68 -4.39 -6.50 11.84
N PRO A 69 -3.67 -7.59 12.14
CA PRO A 69 -3.42 -8.66 11.17
C PRO A 69 -4.71 -9.20 10.55
N GLY A 70 -4.71 -9.32 9.23
CA GLY A 70 -5.88 -9.78 8.49
C GLY A 70 -6.81 -8.68 8.01
N PHE A 71 -6.59 -7.43 8.44
CA PHE A 71 -7.39 -6.30 7.98
C PHE A 71 -7.07 -5.98 6.52
N LEU A 72 -8.11 -5.80 5.73
CA LEU A 72 -7.98 -5.45 4.31
C LEU A 72 -8.73 -4.14 4.06
N ALA A 73 -8.04 -3.19 3.46
CA ALA A 73 -8.63 -1.94 3.01
C ALA A 73 -8.46 -1.78 1.50
N ILE A 74 -9.45 -1.19 0.85
CA ILE A 74 -9.38 -0.88 -0.58
C ILE A 74 -9.53 0.62 -0.72
N PHE A 75 -8.59 1.22 -1.45
CA PHE A 75 -8.62 2.64 -1.74
C PHE A 75 -8.89 2.85 -3.22
N ASP A 76 -9.84 3.72 -3.51
CA ASP A 76 -10.15 4.08 -4.89
C ASP A 76 -9.01 4.90 -5.50
N PRO A 77 -8.90 4.93 -6.83
CA PRO A 77 -7.90 5.77 -7.46
C PRO A 77 -8.00 7.22 -6.98
N ASN A 78 -6.84 7.80 -6.66
CA ASN A 78 -6.69 9.17 -6.18
C ASN A 78 -7.29 9.44 -4.78
N GLU A 79 -7.71 8.43 -4.05
CA GLU A 79 -8.15 8.59 -2.68
C GLU A 79 -6.95 8.89 -1.78
N ARG A 80 -7.04 9.92 -0.95
CA ARG A 80 -5.98 10.27 -0.01
C ARG A 80 -6.12 9.47 1.26
N ARG A 81 -4.99 9.00 1.78
CA ARG A 81 -4.95 8.33 3.07
C ARG A 81 -3.56 8.45 3.68
N GLU A 82 -3.53 8.25 4.98
CA GLU A 82 -2.32 8.17 5.76
C GLU A 82 -2.36 6.87 6.56
N VAL A 83 -1.22 6.19 6.65
CA VAL A 83 -1.09 4.96 7.43
C VAL A 83 -0.02 5.19 8.49
N ARG A 84 -0.37 4.95 9.74
CA ARG A 84 0.52 5.09 10.89
C ARG A 84 0.70 3.74 11.56
N ALA A 85 1.92 3.41 11.96
CA ALA A 85 2.16 2.18 12.70
C ALA A 85 2.07 2.44 14.19
N ALA A 86 1.20 1.70 14.88
CA ALA A 86 1.14 1.70 16.33
C ALA A 86 2.20 0.74 16.90
N SER A 87 2.55 -0.29 16.16
CA SER A 87 3.67 -1.19 16.45
C SER A 87 4.36 -1.50 15.13
N ASP A 88 5.50 -2.21 15.17
CA ASP A 88 6.14 -2.63 13.93
C ASP A 88 5.15 -3.44 13.11
N ALA A 89 4.95 -3.05 11.87
CA ALA A 89 3.92 -3.64 11.02
C ALA A 89 4.47 -4.09 9.68
N ARG A 90 3.96 -5.23 9.21
CA ARG A 90 4.17 -5.71 7.84
C ARG A 90 2.89 -5.51 7.07
N LEU A 91 3.00 -4.82 5.96
CA LEU A 91 1.87 -4.45 5.13
C LEU A 91 2.12 -4.92 3.69
N VAL A 92 1.09 -5.43 3.05
CA VAL A 92 1.14 -5.69 1.61
C VAL A 92 0.28 -4.68 0.91
N LEU A 93 0.85 -4.03 -0.08
CA LEU A 93 0.15 -3.10 -0.94
C LEU A 93 0.10 -3.71 -2.34
N VAL A 94 -1.10 -3.91 -2.85
CA VAL A 94 -1.32 -4.37 -4.22
C VAL A 94 -1.92 -3.22 -5.00
N LEU A 95 -1.25 -2.80 -6.06
CA LEU A 95 -1.71 -1.74 -6.94
C LEU A 95 -2.30 -2.36 -8.19
N GLY A 96 -3.57 -2.06 -8.45
CA GLY A 96 -4.27 -2.53 -9.62
C GLY A 96 -4.00 -1.66 -10.83
N PRO A 97 -4.55 -1.99 -11.99
CA PRO A 97 -4.36 -1.21 -13.19
C PRO A 97 -4.91 0.20 -13.05
N TRP A 98 -4.25 1.12 -13.73
CA TRP A 98 -4.77 2.47 -13.91
C TRP A 98 -6.11 2.39 -14.66
N PRO A 99 -7.17 3.03 -14.14
CA PRO A 99 -8.50 2.86 -14.73
C PRO A 99 -8.71 3.53 -16.09
N GLY A 100 -7.79 4.41 -16.49
CA GLY A 100 -7.84 5.03 -17.80
C GLY A 100 -6.93 4.33 -18.79
N GLU A 101 -6.66 4.99 -19.92
CA GLU A 101 -5.69 4.50 -20.89
C GLU A 101 -4.28 4.88 -20.46
N GLY A 102 -3.41 3.89 -20.30
CA GLY A 102 -2.04 4.09 -19.87
C GLY A 102 -1.94 4.53 -18.41
N HIS A 103 -0.73 4.61 -17.90
CA HIS A 103 -0.45 5.09 -16.56
C HIS A 103 -0.29 6.61 -16.55
N PRO A 104 -0.68 7.32 -15.49
CA PRO A 104 -0.55 8.79 -15.42
C PRO A 104 0.84 9.31 -15.74
N SER A 105 1.90 8.57 -15.39
CA SER A 105 3.28 8.96 -15.69
C SER A 105 3.61 8.90 -17.17
N GLU A 106 2.80 8.23 -17.99
CA GLU A 106 2.96 8.09 -19.42
C GLU A 106 2.04 9.01 -20.20
N ARG A 107 1.22 9.81 -19.52
CA ARG A 107 0.20 10.63 -20.11
C ARG A 107 0.46 12.10 -19.84
N PRO A 108 0.09 13.00 -20.77
CA PRO A 108 0.13 14.43 -20.48
C PRO A 108 -0.76 14.75 -19.28
N ALA A 109 -0.35 15.72 -18.47
CA ALA A 109 -1.13 16.12 -17.30
C ALA A 109 -2.57 16.50 -17.65
N SER A 110 -2.78 17.09 -18.80
CA SER A 110 -4.11 17.48 -19.27
C SER A 110 -5.01 16.30 -19.62
N ALA A 111 -4.47 15.09 -19.71
CA ALA A 111 -5.23 13.89 -20.01
C ALA A 111 -5.69 13.14 -18.77
N ALA A 112 -5.26 13.58 -17.60
CA ALA A 112 -5.58 12.91 -16.34
C ALA A 112 -7.00 13.21 -15.87
#